data_bbcf2395b820a19fd6b350e7d9393398
#
_entry.id   bbcf2395b820a19fd6b350e7d9393398
#
_cell.length_a   1.000
_cell.length_b   1.000
_cell.length_c   1.000
_cell.angle_alpha   90.00
_cell.angle_beta   90.00
_cell.angle_gamma   90.00
#
_symmetry.space_group_name_H-M   'P 1'
#
loop_
_entity.id
_entity.type
_entity.pdbx_description
1 polymer ?
#
loop_
_entity_poly.entity_id
_entity_poly.type
_entity_poly.pdbx_seq_one_letter_code
_entity_poly.pdbx_strand_id
1 'polypeptide(L)'
;VKALAYEITINKDELINQTSLISLNTSKVLAQASSDTELGQKITTLLQKLNQSKSKTVLIIDDLQMLLENGNTSNATSLINILDAQISEGSTSLLMILSTDAYRKHIEKHPIANRLNVIDVEELDPYILKSALLEHKALLQAHYSLTVTEDAIDSACNLANRYYKEKSQPASTLDLIDSTAASVRLSNKNAPETISLLTDTYNKYRKLSIEKVKDRDLHLLYHTIFSKISVVLT
;
A
#
# COMPACT_ATOMS: atom_id res chain seq x y z
N VAL A 1 -3.60 -8.94 -5.27
CA VAL A 1 -4.88 -9.05 -6.02
C VAL A 1 -4.65 -9.05 -7.52
N LYS A 2 -4.04 -8.00 -8.12
CA LYS A 2 -3.84 -7.91 -9.58
C LYS A 2 -3.02 -9.09 -10.14
N ALA A 3 -1.91 -9.46 -9.48
CA ALA A 3 -1.09 -10.60 -9.88
C ALA A 3 -1.90 -11.91 -9.82
N LEU A 4 -2.69 -12.11 -8.76
CA LEU A 4 -3.56 -13.29 -8.65
C LEU A 4 -4.59 -13.34 -9.80
N ALA A 5 -5.21 -12.21 -10.14
CA ALA A 5 -6.14 -12.15 -11.27
C ALA A 5 -5.46 -12.46 -12.60
N TYR A 6 -4.24 -11.98 -12.80
CA TYR A 6 -3.43 -12.28 -13.98
C TYR A 6 -3.09 -13.76 -14.06
N GLU A 7 -2.61 -14.37 -12.99
CA GLU A 7 -2.31 -15.81 -12.91
C GLU A 7 -3.54 -16.67 -13.20
N ILE A 8 -4.71 -16.32 -12.64
CA ILE A 8 -5.96 -17.04 -12.93
C ILE A 8 -6.34 -16.93 -14.40
N THR A 9 -6.07 -15.79 -15.05
CA THR A 9 -6.40 -15.58 -16.47
C THR A 9 -5.48 -16.38 -17.40
N ILE A 10 -4.20 -16.53 -17.04
CA ILE A 10 -3.21 -17.23 -17.87
C ILE A 10 -3.22 -18.73 -17.61
N ASN A 11 -3.56 -19.14 -16.39
CA ASN A 11 -3.53 -20.54 -16.02
C ASN A 11 -4.60 -21.32 -16.80
N LYS A 12 -4.19 -22.40 -17.46
CA LYS A 12 -5.06 -23.26 -18.28
C LYS A 12 -5.80 -24.31 -17.45
N ASP A 13 -5.65 -24.31 -16.14
CA ASP A 13 -6.34 -25.23 -15.26
C ASP A 13 -7.84 -24.88 -15.23
N GLU A 14 -8.70 -25.80 -15.66
CA GLU A 14 -10.14 -25.62 -15.76
C GLU A 14 -10.78 -25.22 -14.41
N LEU A 15 -10.24 -25.71 -13.31
CA LEU A 15 -10.74 -25.39 -11.96
C LEU A 15 -10.48 -23.94 -11.58
N ILE A 16 -9.39 -23.38 -12.06
CA ILE A 16 -8.98 -22.00 -11.79
C ILE A 16 -9.67 -21.02 -12.73
N ASN A 17 -9.77 -21.38 -14.01
CA ASN A 17 -10.39 -20.55 -15.05
C ASN A 17 -11.90 -20.31 -14.84
N GLN A 18 -12.59 -21.18 -14.10
CA GLN A 18 -14.01 -21.02 -13.78
C GLN A 18 -14.26 -20.21 -12.51
N THR A 19 -13.19 -19.72 -11.87
CA THR A 19 -13.27 -18.97 -10.62
C THR A 19 -13.40 -17.47 -10.90
N SER A 20 -14.48 -16.87 -10.43
CA SER A 20 -14.70 -15.42 -10.50
C SER A 20 -14.07 -14.72 -9.29
N LEU A 21 -13.21 -13.74 -9.55
CA LEU A 21 -12.67 -12.86 -8.51
C LEU A 21 -13.52 -11.60 -8.41
N ILE A 22 -14.04 -11.33 -7.24
CA ILE A 22 -14.83 -10.13 -6.95
C ILE A 22 -14.14 -9.36 -5.83
N SER A 23 -13.72 -8.12 -6.11
CA SER A 23 -13.12 -7.25 -5.10
C SER A 23 -14.17 -6.32 -4.50
N LEU A 24 -14.27 -6.31 -3.18
CA LEU A 24 -15.12 -5.38 -2.44
C LEU A 24 -14.41 -4.03 -2.32
N ASN A 25 -15.08 -2.97 -2.77
CA ASN A 25 -14.61 -1.61 -2.52
C ASN A 25 -15.08 -1.15 -1.13
N THR A 26 -14.22 -1.34 -0.12
CA THR A 26 -14.49 -1.04 1.28
C THR A 26 -14.88 0.42 1.50
N SER A 27 -14.17 1.35 0.88
CA SER A 27 -14.46 2.79 0.97
C SER A 27 -15.85 3.16 0.43
N LYS A 28 -16.28 2.56 -0.69
CA LYS A 28 -17.64 2.79 -1.22
C LYS A 28 -18.71 2.23 -0.30
N VAL A 29 -18.50 1.06 0.25
CA VAL A 29 -19.47 0.43 1.17
C VAL A 29 -19.62 1.29 2.42
N LEU A 30 -18.51 1.78 2.97
CA LEU A 30 -18.52 2.69 4.12
C LEU A 30 -19.23 4.00 3.81
N ALA A 31 -18.91 4.64 2.68
CA ALA A 31 -19.52 5.91 2.29
C ALA A 31 -21.04 5.81 2.06
N GLN A 32 -21.54 4.62 1.74
CA GLN A 32 -22.97 4.38 1.52
C GLN A 32 -23.74 3.94 2.76
N ALA A 33 -23.03 3.57 3.84
CA ALA A 33 -23.65 3.15 5.09
C ALA A 33 -23.79 4.33 6.04
N SER A 34 -25.02 4.65 6.42
CA SER A 34 -25.32 5.72 7.39
C SER A 34 -25.20 5.24 8.84
N SER A 35 -25.16 3.93 9.05
CA SER A 35 -25.02 3.29 10.35
C SER A 35 -24.31 1.94 10.22
N ASP A 36 -23.78 1.46 11.35
CA ASP A 36 -23.11 0.16 11.43
C ASP A 36 -24.07 -1.01 11.15
N THR A 37 -25.32 -0.88 11.56
CA THR A 37 -26.39 -1.87 11.26
C THR A 37 -26.62 -1.95 9.76
N GLU A 38 -26.66 -0.81 9.08
CA GLU A 38 -26.83 -0.76 7.63
C GLU A 38 -25.61 -1.35 6.90
N LEU A 39 -24.40 -1.10 7.42
CA LEU A 39 -23.18 -1.71 6.91
C LEU A 39 -23.24 -3.23 6.96
N GLY A 40 -23.61 -3.78 8.12
CA GLY A 40 -23.78 -5.22 8.31
C GLY A 40 -24.81 -5.82 7.37
N GLN A 41 -25.97 -5.16 7.21
CA GLN A 41 -27.03 -5.59 6.30
C GLN A 41 -26.56 -5.59 4.83
N LYS A 42 -25.85 -4.56 4.39
CA LYS A 42 -25.32 -4.47 3.02
C LYS A 42 -24.32 -5.61 2.74
N ILE A 43 -23.41 -5.87 3.69
CA ILE A 43 -22.45 -6.95 3.55
C ILE A 43 -23.15 -8.30 3.51
N THR A 44 -24.10 -8.55 4.43
CA THR A 44 -24.90 -9.77 4.43
C THR A 44 -25.65 -9.98 3.11
N THR A 45 -26.30 -8.92 2.61
CA THR A 45 -27.04 -8.98 1.33
C THR A 45 -26.12 -9.29 0.15
N LEU A 46 -24.92 -8.71 0.15
CA LEU A 46 -23.91 -8.98 -0.87
C LEU A 46 -23.45 -10.43 -0.81
N LEU A 47 -23.15 -10.95 0.36
CA LEU A 47 -22.72 -12.33 0.55
C LEU A 47 -23.82 -13.32 0.14
N GLN A 48 -25.07 -13.07 0.49
CA GLN A 48 -26.21 -13.89 0.06
C GLN A 48 -26.36 -13.93 -1.47
N LYS A 49 -26.17 -12.79 -2.16
CA LYS A 49 -26.20 -12.75 -3.63
C LYS A 49 -25.05 -13.54 -4.25
N LEU A 50 -23.87 -13.51 -3.64
CA LEU A 50 -22.72 -14.28 -4.11
C LEU A 50 -22.97 -15.78 -3.95
N ASN A 51 -23.59 -16.20 -2.84
CA ASN A 51 -23.93 -17.60 -2.59
C ASN A 51 -24.96 -18.18 -3.56
N GLN A 52 -25.82 -17.33 -4.11
CA GLN A 52 -26.79 -17.73 -5.14
C GLN A 52 -26.14 -17.89 -6.52
N SER A 53 -24.91 -17.42 -6.70
CA SER A 53 -24.15 -17.60 -7.94
C SER A 53 -23.76 -19.06 -8.12
N LYS A 54 -23.97 -19.61 -9.32
CA LYS A 54 -23.56 -20.98 -9.65
C LYS A 54 -22.06 -21.13 -9.91
N SER A 55 -21.34 -20.03 -10.06
CA SER A 55 -19.89 -20.03 -10.30
C SER A 55 -19.10 -20.03 -8.99
N LYS A 56 -17.97 -20.71 -8.97
CA LYS A 56 -17.00 -20.57 -7.86
C LYS A 56 -16.58 -19.11 -7.77
N THR A 57 -16.81 -18.51 -6.62
CA THR A 57 -16.49 -17.07 -6.41
C THR A 57 -15.53 -16.91 -5.25
N VAL A 58 -14.51 -16.11 -5.47
CA VAL A 58 -13.62 -15.64 -4.40
C VAL A 58 -13.90 -14.15 -4.17
N LEU A 59 -14.42 -13.84 -3.00
CA LEU A 59 -14.61 -12.46 -2.57
C LEU A 59 -13.33 -11.94 -1.92
N ILE A 60 -12.76 -10.90 -2.49
CA ILE A 60 -11.56 -10.23 -2.00
C ILE A 60 -12.01 -8.99 -1.22
N ILE A 61 -11.65 -8.93 0.05
CA ILE A 61 -11.87 -7.76 0.90
C ILE A 61 -10.49 -7.15 1.16
N ASP A 62 -10.16 -6.14 0.38
CA ASP A 62 -8.95 -5.35 0.56
C ASP A 62 -9.18 -4.28 1.63
N ASP A 63 -8.17 -4.02 2.46
CA ASP A 63 -8.29 -3.09 3.59
C ASP A 63 -9.45 -3.41 4.55
N LEU A 64 -9.63 -4.68 4.92
CA LEU A 64 -10.67 -5.10 5.88
C LEU A 64 -10.60 -4.28 7.18
N GLN A 65 -9.42 -3.85 7.59
CA GLN A 65 -9.22 -3.00 8.76
C GLN A 65 -10.06 -1.73 8.74
N MET A 66 -10.30 -1.12 7.56
CA MET A 66 -11.15 0.06 7.45
C MET A 66 -12.59 -0.23 7.88
N LEU A 67 -13.09 -1.43 7.60
CA LEU A 67 -14.42 -1.86 8.03
C LEU A 67 -14.46 -2.19 9.53
N LEU A 68 -13.36 -2.71 10.08
CA LEU A 68 -13.26 -3.11 11.49
C LEU A 68 -13.03 -1.91 12.41
N GLU A 69 -12.32 -0.87 11.96
CA GLU A 69 -11.91 0.27 12.78
C GLU A 69 -12.86 1.47 12.67
N ASN A 70 -13.76 1.48 11.70
CA ASN A 70 -14.69 2.60 11.44
C ASN A 70 -15.90 2.64 12.39
N GLY A 71 -15.95 1.78 13.41
CA GLY A 71 -17.02 1.69 14.38
C GLY A 71 -16.53 1.35 15.78
N ASN A 72 -17.46 1.20 16.71
CA ASN A 72 -17.17 0.72 18.05
C ASN A 72 -16.73 -0.75 18.01
N THR A 73 -16.02 -1.21 19.04
CA THR A 73 -15.51 -2.58 19.14
C THR A 73 -16.61 -3.66 18.97
N SER A 74 -17.85 -3.36 19.36
CA SER A 74 -19.02 -4.21 19.14
C SER A 74 -19.34 -4.44 17.66
N ASN A 75 -19.07 -3.46 16.82
CA ASN A 75 -19.35 -3.50 15.39
C ASN A 75 -18.33 -4.33 14.63
N ALA A 76 -17.06 -4.22 15.01
CA ALA A 76 -16.00 -5.10 14.49
C ALA A 76 -16.35 -6.57 14.74
N THR A 77 -16.77 -6.91 15.96
CA THR A 77 -17.18 -8.27 16.33
C THR A 77 -18.39 -8.74 15.53
N SER A 78 -19.39 -7.88 15.32
CA SER A 78 -20.57 -8.19 14.51
C SER A 78 -20.21 -8.48 13.07
N LEU A 79 -19.34 -7.69 12.47
CA LEU A 79 -18.86 -7.90 11.10
C LEU A 79 -18.09 -9.22 10.98
N ILE A 80 -17.20 -9.51 11.93
CA ILE A 80 -16.44 -10.76 11.96
C ILE A 80 -17.38 -11.96 12.08
N ASN A 81 -18.43 -11.87 12.89
CA ASN A 81 -19.44 -12.92 13.01
C ASN A 81 -20.19 -13.17 11.69
N ILE A 82 -20.50 -12.10 10.92
CA ILE A 82 -21.12 -12.22 9.61
C ILE A 82 -20.17 -12.96 8.64
N LEU A 83 -18.88 -12.63 8.65
CA LEU A 83 -17.87 -13.29 7.82
C LEU A 83 -17.66 -14.76 8.26
N ASP A 84 -17.66 -15.03 9.56
CA ASP A 84 -17.54 -16.40 10.10
C ASP A 84 -18.72 -17.29 9.69
N ALA A 85 -19.94 -16.77 9.75
CA ALA A 85 -21.13 -17.46 9.24
C ALA A 85 -20.97 -17.78 7.75
N GLN A 86 -20.49 -16.84 6.96
CA GLN A 86 -20.27 -17.01 5.53
C GLN A 86 -19.24 -18.12 5.22
N ILE A 87 -18.12 -18.14 5.94
CA ILE A 87 -17.11 -19.21 5.80
C ILE A 87 -17.70 -20.55 6.16
N SER A 88 -18.59 -20.60 7.17
CA SER A 88 -19.24 -21.83 7.61
C SER A 88 -20.22 -22.39 6.58
N GLU A 89 -20.86 -21.55 5.79
CA GLU A 89 -21.76 -21.97 4.69
C GLU A 89 -21.01 -22.56 3.50
N GLY A 90 -19.73 -22.23 3.34
CA GLY A 90 -18.79 -22.87 2.39
C GLY A 90 -19.04 -22.62 0.91
N SER A 91 -19.96 -21.74 0.54
CA SER A 91 -20.34 -21.50 -0.85
C SER A 91 -19.45 -20.47 -1.56
N THR A 92 -18.88 -19.53 -0.82
CA THR A 92 -17.99 -18.49 -1.33
C THR A 92 -16.67 -18.50 -0.58
N SER A 93 -15.55 -18.48 -1.29
CA SER A 93 -14.24 -18.33 -0.68
C SER A 93 -13.95 -16.87 -0.35
N LEU A 94 -13.37 -16.60 0.81
CA LEU A 94 -12.99 -15.24 1.23
C LEU A 94 -11.48 -15.09 1.21
N LEU A 95 -11.01 -14.00 0.62
CA LEU A 95 -9.64 -13.54 0.71
C LEU A 95 -9.63 -12.16 1.40
N MET A 96 -9.22 -12.14 2.65
CA MET A 96 -9.19 -10.94 3.47
C MET A 96 -7.77 -10.41 3.58
N ILE A 97 -7.58 -9.12 3.31
CA ILE A 97 -6.29 -8.45 3.37
C ILE A 97 -6.36 -7.37 4.45
N LEU A 98 -5.44 -7.42 5.39
CA LEU A 98 -5.37 -6.49 6.49
C LEU A 98 -3.95 -6.44 7.05
N SER A 99 -3.65 -5.42 7.85
CA SER A 99 -2.35 -5.32 8.53
C SER A 99 -2.22 -6.36 9.66
N THR A 100 -0.99 -6.73 9.99
CA THR A 100 -0.69 -7.65 11.10
C THR A 100 -1.26 -7.15 12.43
N ASP A 101 -1.21 -5.82 12.66
CA ASP A 101 -1.77 -5.23 13.88
C ASP A 101 -3.30 -5.34 13.95
N ALA A 102 -3.99 -5.10 12.83
CA ALA A 102 -5.43 -5.27 12.75
C ALA A 102 -5.83 -6.76 12.92
N TYR A 103 -5.07 -7.68 12.37
CA TYR A 103 -5.26 -9.11 12.57
C TYR A 103 -5.17 -9.48 14.06
N ARG A 104 -4.09 -9.10 14.74
CA ARG A 104 -3.87 -9.36 16.16
C ARG A 104 -4.96 -8.75 17.05
N LYS A 105 -5.39 -7.54 16.72
CA LYS A 105 -6.38 -6.79 17.48
C LYS A 105 -7.79 -7.38 17.36
N HIS A 106 -8.20 -7.81 16.18
CA HIS A 106 -9.59 -8.13 15.88
C HIS A 106 -9.87 -9.60 15.57
N ILE A 107 -8.92 -10.32 14.98
CA ILE A 107 -9.16 -11.68 14.43
C ILE A 107 -8.46 -12.76 15.24
N GLU A 108 -7.22 -12.56 15.65
CA GLU A 108 -6.38 -13.60 16.28
C GLU A 108 -7.06 -14.31 17.46
N LYS A 109 -7.78 -13.55 18.29
CA LYS A 109 -8.49 -14.07 19.48
C LYS A 109 -9.93 -14.51 19.21
N HIS A 110 -10.42 -14.30 17.99
CA HIS A 110 -11.78 -14.65 17.60
C HIS A 110 -11.83 -16.10 17.07
N PRO A 111 -12.90 -16.86 17.29
CA PRO A 111 -13.03 -18.24 16.82
C PRO A 111 -12.82 -18.42 15.30
N ILE A 112 -13.10 -17.41 14.50
CA ILE A 112 -12.87 -17.38 13.06
C ILE A 112 -11.42 -17.72 12.69
N ALA A 113 -10.45 -17.32 13.53
CA ALA A 113 -9.02 -17.55 13.27
C ALA A 113 -8.70 -19.03 13.03
N ASN A 114 -9.39 -19.94 13.70
CA ASN A 114 -9.20 -21.38 13.54
C ASN A 114 -9.67 -21.92 12.17
N ARG A 115 -10.41 -21.13 11.42
CA ARG A 115 -10.94 -21.47 10.09
C ARG A 115 -10.20 -20.78 8.96
N LEU A 116 -9.30 -19.87 9.29
CA LEU A 116 -8.53 -19.10 8.32
C LEU A 116 -7.18 -19.76 8.09
N ASN A 117 -6.76 -19.76 6.83
CA ASN A 117 -5.37 -20.01 6.49
C ASN A 117 -4.66 -18.65 6.40
N VAL A 118 -3.84 -18.37 7.40
CA VAL A 118 -3.12 -17.08 7.49
C VAL A 118 -1.86 -17.17 6.66
N ILE A 119 -1.68 -16.19 5.77
CA ILE A 119 -0.48 -16.04 4.95
C ILE A 119 0.16 -14.71 5.32
N ASP A 120 1.30 -14.79 5.98
CA ASP A 120 2.10 -13.60 6.28
C ASP A 120 2.86 -13.15 5.04
N VAL A 121 2.72 -11.87 4.72
CA VAL A 121 3.47 -11.22 3.63
C VAL A 121 4.55 -10.36 4.27
N GLU A 122 5.76 -10.89 4.26
CA GLU A 122 6.93 -10.19 4.79
C GLU A 122 7.38 -9.06 3.86
N GLU A 123 8.15 -8.13 4.41
CA GLU A 123 8.81 -7.10 3.61
C GLU A 123 9.81 -7.73 2.64
N LEU A 124 9.98 -7.08 1.49
CA LEU A 124 10.95 -7.54 0.51
C LEU A 124 12.38 -7.47 1.07
N ASP A 125 13.14 -8.51 0.83
CA ASP A 125 14.58 -8.51 1.07
C ASP A 125 15.22 -7.31 0.34
N PRO A 126 16.18 -6.59 0.94
CA PRO A 126 16.81 -5.42 0.35
C PRO A 126 17.39 -5.66 -1.06
N TYR A 127 17.89 -6.86 -1.33
CA TYR A 127 18.42 -7.22 -2.65
C TYR A 127 17.30 -7.37 -3.69
N ILE A 128 16.20 -8.04 -3.31
CA ILE A 128 15.02 -8.21 -4.16
C ILE A 128 14.36 -6.86 -4.40
N LEU A 129 14.25 -6.02 -3.36
CA LEU A 129 13.73 -4.66 -3.46
C LEU A 129 14.50 -3.83 -4.48
N LYS A 130 15.84 -3.84 -4.41
CA LYS A 130 16.69 -3.14 -5.37
C LYS A 130 16.45 -3.62 -6.80
N SER A 131 16.42 -4.92 -7.03
CA SER A 131 16.18 -5.50 -8.34
C SER A 131 14.83 -5.11 -8.91
N ALA A 132 13.77 -5.16 -8.10
CA ALA A 132 12.43 -4.76 -8.51
C ALA A 132 12.35 -3.25 -8.85
N LEU A 133 13.03 -2.40 -8.10
CA LEU A 133 13.07 -0.96 -8.38
C LEU A 133 13.88 -0.64 -9.64
N LEU A 134 14.94 -1.39 -9.92
CA LEU A 134 15.69 -1.25 -11.18
C LEU A 134 14.84 -1.62 -12.40
N GLU A 135 14.00 -2.63 -12.32
CA GLU A 135 13.04 -2.97 -13.36
C GLU A 135 12.01 -1.85 -13.59
N HIS A 136 11.57 -1.19 -12.51
CA HIS A 136 10.61 -0.07 -12.56
C HIS A 136 11.27 1.27 -12.95
N LYS A 137 12.59 1.34 -13.00
CA LYS A 137 13.36 2.55 -13.31
C LYS A 137 12.89 3.24 -14.59
N ALA A 138 12.68 2.49 -15.66
CA ALA A 138 12.23 3.03 -16.94
C ALA A 138 10.86 3.70 -16.86
N LEU A 139 9.92 3.12 -16.08
CA LEU A 139 8.61 3.71 -15.86
C LEU A 139 8.69 5.00 -15.05
N LEU A 140 9.50 5.02 -14.00
CA LEU A 140 9.73 6.21 -13.18
C LEU A 140 10.36 7.34 -14.02
N GLN A 141 11.37 7.03 -14.83
CA GLN A 141 12.01 8.00 -15.71
C GLN A 141 11.03 8.57 -16.75
N ALA A 142 10.21 7.71 -17.36
CA ALA A 142 9.19 8.15 -18.31
C ALA A 142 8.13 9.04 -17.65
N HIS A 143 7.67 8.67 -16.45
CA HIS A 143 6.64 9.42 -15.74
C HIS A 143 7.11 10.82 -15.32
N TYR A 144 8.32 10.92 -14.76
CA TYR A 144 8.84 12.20 -14.27
C TYR A 144 9.64 12.97 -15.31
N SER A 145 10.00 12.37 -16.45
CA SER A 145 10.91 12.94 -17.47
C SER A 145 12.26 13.32 -16.84
N LEU A 146 12.78 12.44 -16.00
CA LEU A 146 14.04 12.60 -15.28
C LEU A 146 14.91 11.36 -15.46
N THR A 147 16.23 11.53 -15.39
CA THR A 147 17.15 10.39 -15.29
C THR A 147 17.32 9.98 -13.82
N VAL A 148 16.96 8.74 -13.51
CA VAL A 148 17.16 8.15 -12.19
C VAL A 148 18.40 7.24 -12.25
N THR A 149 19.42 7.53 -11.46
CA THR A 149 20.64 6.71 -11.40
C THR A 149 20.44 5.51 -10.48
N GLU A 150 21.26 4.47 -10.65
CA GLU A 150 21.24 3.32 -9.73
C GLU A 150 21.63 3.71 -8.30
N ASP A 151 22.61 4.62 -8.18
CA ASP A 151 23.01 5.18 -6.88
C ASP A 151 21.86 5.92 -6.18
N ALA A 152 20.95 6.55 -6.93
CA ALA A 152 19.77 7.19 -6.37
C ALA A 152 18.80 6.15 -5.80
N ILE A 153 18.61 5.03 -6.52
CA ILE A 153 17.79 3.92 -6.04
C ILE A 153 18.39 3.30 -4.78
N ASP A 154 19.71 3.03 -4.77
CA ASP A 154 20.41 2.51 -3.59
C ASP A 154 20.27 3.44 -2.39
N SER A 155 20.48 4.73 -2.62
CA SER A 155 20.31 5.74 -1.58
C SER A 155 18.87 5.77 -1.04
N ALA A 156 17.89 5.71 -1.93
CA ALA A 156 16.48 5.70 -1.56
C ALA A 156 16.12 4.47 -0.71
N CYS A 157 16.59 3.28 -1.11
CA CYS A 157 16.38 2.04 -0.34
C CYS A 157 16.96 2.15 1.07
N ASN A 158 18.20 2.60 1.19
CA ASN A 158 18.89 2.72 2.47
C ASN A 158 18.23 3.77 3.38
N LEU A 159 17.84 4.90 2.82
CA LEU A 159 17.25 5.99 3.57
C LEU A 159 15.81 5.69 3.98
N ALA A 160 15.02 5.09 3.08
CA ALA A 160 13.67 4.67 3.42
C ALA A 160 13.67 3.62 4.54
N ASN A 161 14.53 2.62 4.46
CA ASN A 161 14.68 1.60 5.50
C ASN A 161 15.08 2.19 6.86
N ARG A 162 15.87 3.25 6.86
CA ARG A 162 16.37 3.88 8.11
C ARG A 162 15.35 4.84 8.73
N TYR A 163 14.63 5.62 7.92
CA TYR A 163 13.86 6.77 8.41
C TYR A 163 12.34 6.64 8.21
N TYR A 164 11.88 5.86 7.21
CA TYR A 164 10.45 5.70 6.90
C TYR A 164 9.92 4.35 7.41
N LYS A 165 9.85 4.21 8.74
CA LYS A 165 9.38 2.97 9.38
C LYS A 165 7.85 2.86 9.49
N GLU A 166 7.13 3.90 9.13
CA GLU A 166 5.66 3.92 9.18
C GLU A 166 5.03 3.12 8.03
N LYS A 167 5.78 2.94 6.94
CA LYS A 167 5.36 2.17 5.77
C LYS A 167 6.38 1.08 5.47
N SER A 168 5.87 -0.11 5.17
CA SER A 168 6.70 -1.26 4.77
C SER A 168 7.31 -1.08 3.38
N GLN A 169 8.40 -1.79 3.11
CA GLN A 169 8.98 -1.90 1.78
C GLN A 169 8.08 -2.73 0.85
N PRO A 170 7.91 -2.37 -0.43
CA PRO A 170 8.62 -1.34 -1.21
C PRO A 170 7.98 0.06 -1.16
N ALA A 171 6.80 0.22 -0.53
CA ALA A 171 6.00 1.45 -0.59
C ALA A 171 6.76 2.67 -0.06
N SER A 172 7.48 2.53 1.06
CA SER A 172 8.27 3.62 1.65
C SER A 172 9.37 4.14 0.71
N THR A 173 10.06 3.24 0.01
CA THR A 173 11.10 3.64 -0.95
C THR A 173 10.50 4.28 -2.20
N LEU A 174 9.38 3.75 -2.71
CA LEU A 174 8.68 4.35 -3.85
C LEU A 174 8.17 5.75 -3.52
N ASP A 175 7.54 5.95 -2.38
CA ASP A 175 7.06 7.28 -1.94
C ASP A 175 8.22 8.28 -1.83
N LEU A 176 9.38 7.83 -1.36
CA LEU A 176 10.56 8.68 -1.25
C LEU A 176 11.10 9.06 -2.63
N ILE A 177 11.17 8.12 -3.57
CA ILE A 177 11.59 8.39 -4.96
C ILE A 177 10.59 9.34 -5.63
N ASP A 178 9.29 9.09 -5.48
CA ASP A 178 8.23 9.91 -6.07
C ASP A 178 8.28 11.35 -5.56
N SER A 179 8.37 11.54 -4.26
CA SER A 179 8.46 12.86 -3.64
C SER A 179 9.68 13.63 -4.12
N THR A 180 10.82 12.94 -4.21
CA THR A 180 12.09 13.53 -4.64
C THR A 180 12.06 13.87 -6.13
N ALA A 181 11.57 12.97 -6.98
CA ALA A 181 11.44 13.19 -8.41
C ALA A 181 10.48 14.35 -8.72
N ALA A 182 9.35 14.42 -8.02
CA ALA A 182 8.42 15.54 -8.15
C ALA A 182 9.06 16.87 -7.76
N SER A 183 9.82 16.91 -6.68
CA SER A 183 10.54 18.09 -6.21
C SER A 183 11.59 18.55 -7.22
N VAL A 184 12.38 17.62 -7.77
CA VAL A 184 13.38 17.92 -8.82
C VAL A 184 12.70 18.48 -10.07
N ARG A 185 11.59 17.89 -10.51
CA ARG A 185 10.85 18.34 -11.69
C ARG A 185 10.29 19.75 -11.51
N LEU A 186 9.75 20.07 -10.33
CA LEU A 186 9.25 21.41 -10.01
C LEU A 186 10.38 22.43 -10.02
N SER A 187 11.51 22.10 -9.43
CA SER A 187 12.70 22.98 -9.40
C SER A 187 13.21 23.29 -10.81
N ASN A 188 13.21 22.30 -11.70
CA ASN A 188 13.66 22.47 -13.08
C ASN A 188 12.71 23.30 -13.96
N LYS A 189 11.40 23.29 -13.66
CA LYS A 189 10.42 24.09 -14.42
C LYS A 189 10.45 25.58 -14.07
N ASN A 190 10.91 25.91 -12.89
CA ASN A 190 10.84 27.27 -12.35
C ASN A 190 12.22 27.91 -12.29
N ALA A 191 12.94 28.04 -13.40
CA ALA A 191 14.09 28.92 -13.63
C ALA A 191 15.13 29.22 -12.49
N PRO A 192 16.26 29.85 -12.74
CA PRO A 192 17.38 30.02 -11.78
C PRO A 192 17.04 30.62 -10.41
N GLU A 193 15.98 31.41 -10.30
CA GLU A 193 15.53 32.01 -9.04
C GLU A 193 15.07 30.97 -8.00
N THR A 194 14.45 29.87 -8.42
CA THR A 194 13.99 28.82 -7.49
C THR A 194 15.15 28.00 -6.94
N ILE A 195 16.20 27.78 -7.74
CA ILE A 195 17.42 27.11 -7.28
C ILE A 195 18.14 27.99 -6.25
N SER A 196 18.21 29.29 -6.47
CA SER A 196 18.72 30.26 -5.51
C SER A 196 17.92 30.24 -4.21
N LEU A 197 16.59 30.30 -4.30
CA LEU A 197 15.69 30.26 -3.14
C LEU A 197 15.81 28.95 -2.34
N LEU A 198 15.91 27.81 -3.02
CA LEU A 198 16.12 26.50 -2.38
C LEU A 198 17.50 26.42 -1.73
N THR A 199 18.53 26.95 -2.38
CA THR A 199 19.88 27.01 -1.82
C THR A 199 19.94 27.92 -0.59
N ASP A 200 19.27 29.07 -0.66
CA ASP A 200 19.16 30.00 0.46
C ASP A 200 18.31 29.43 1.60
N THR A 201 17.22 28.76 1.28
CA THR A 201 16.39 28.05 2.25
C THR A 201 17.18 26.92 2.90
N TYR A 202 17.90 26.10 2.11
CA TYR A 202 18.79 25.07 2.61
C TYR A 202 19.87 25.63 3.54
N ASN A 203 20.54 26.72 3.12
CA ASN A 203 21.59 27.36 3.93
C ASN A 203 21.02 27.96 5.23
N LYS A 204 19.79 28.51 5.17
CA LYS A 204 19.07 29.03 6.35
C LYS A 204 18.72 27.89 7.32
N TYR A 205 18.17 26.79 6.85
CA TYR A 205 17.86 25.62 7.65
C TYR A 205 19.12 24.92 8.15
N ARG A 206 20.19 24.85 7.36
CA ARG A 206 21.49 24.33 7.82
C ARG A 206 22.07 25.14 8.97
N LYS A 207 21.84 26.45 9.01
CA LYS A 207 22.25 27.32 10.12
C LYS A 207 21.37 27.13 11.37
N LEU A 208 20.06 26.86 11.18
CA LEU A 208 19.11 26.63 12.25
C LEU A 208 19.19 25.21 12.83
N SER A 209 19.56 24.21 12.03
CA SER A 209 19.59 22.80 12.43
C SER A 209 20.78 22.40 13.29
N ILE A 210 21.68 23.32 13.61
CA ILE A 210 22.72 23.07 14.62
C ILE A 210 22.10 22.89 16.01
N GLU A 211 20.86 23.33 16.23
CA GLU A 211 20.19 23.27 17.53
C GLU A 211 19.20 22.12 17.71
N LYS A 212 18.75 21.40 16.65
CA LYS A 212 17.77 20.31 16.77
C LYS A 212 18.12 19.08 15.91
N VAL A 213 18.53 18.02 16.56
CA VAL A 213 19.01 16.76 15.97
C VAL A 213 18.00 16.05 15.06
N LYS A 214 16.67 16.24 15.24
CA LYS A 214 15.62 15.59 14.44
C LYS A 214 15.47 16.16 13.02
N ASP A 215 15.66 17.45 12.82
CA ASP A 215 15.55 18.08 11.50
C ASP A 215 16.79 17.85 10.62
N ARG A 216 17.91 17.53 11.24
CA ARG A 216 19.20 17.30 10.57
C ARG A 216 19.18 16.06 9.68
N ASP A 217 18.53 15.01 10.14
CA ASP A 217 18.51 13.72 9.44
C ASP A 217 17.59 13.77 8.21
N LEU A 218 16.46 14.47 8.31
CA LEU A 218 15.54 14.65 7.19
C LEU A 218 16.15 15.51 6.07
N HIS A 219 16.88 16.56 6.43
CA HIS A 219 17.61 17.41 5.48
C HIS A 219 18.74 16.67 4.76
N LEU A 220 19.46 15.83 5.47
CA LEU A 220 20.52 15.01 4.89
C LEU A 220 19.93 14.00 3.90
N LEU A 221 18.77 13.46 4.22
CA LEU A 221 17.97 12.56 3.41
C LEU A 221 17.65 13.20 2.04
N TYR A 222 16.94 14.32 2.05
CA TYR A 222 16.55 15.02 0.82
C TYR A 222 17.75 15.46 -0.01
N HIS A 223 18.80 15.97 0.63
CA HIS A 223 20.00 16.40 -0.05
C HIS A 223 20.74 15.23 -0.73
N THR A 224 20.84 14.09 -0.06
CA THR A 224 21.54 12.92 -0.60
C THR A 224 20.82 12.37 -1.83
N ILE A 225 19.48 12.26 -1.79
CA ILE A 225 18.71 11.80 -2.94
C ILE A 225 18.73 12.84 -4.05
N PHE A 226 18.54 14.11 -3.72
CA PHE A 226 18.56 15.21 -4.69
C PHE A 226 19.88 15.26 -5.46
N SER A 227 21.03 15.07 -4.78
CA SER A 227 22.35 15.03 -5.41
C SER A 227 22.60 13.81 -6.28
N LYS A 228 21.85 12.72 -6.05
CA LYS A 228 22.00 11.45 -6.78
C LYS A 228 21.02 11.30 -7.96
N ILE A 229 19.95 12.11 -8.00
CA ILE A 229 19.08 12.20 -9.16
C ILE A 229 19.72 13.15 -10.16
N SER A 230 20.31 12.59 -11.21
CA SER A 230 20.90 13.37 -12.30
C SER A 230 19.79 13.84 -13.22
N VAL A 231 19.69 15.15 -13.41
CA VAL A 231 18.82 15.74 -14.41
C VAL A 231 19.66 15.97 -15.66
N VAL A 232 19.37 15.27 -16.73
CA VAL A 232 19.93 15.57 -18.05
C VAL A 232 19.10 16.70 -18.63
N LEU A 233 19.64 17.90 -18.60
CA LEU A 233 19.11 19.02 -19.38
C LEU A 233 19.49 18.79 -20.84
N THR A 234 18.56 18.28 -21.61
CA THR A 234 18.62 18.29 -23.09
C THR A 234 17.85 19.47 -23.61
#